data_6ab53078e8608d448c4fba5b188bf10f
#
_entry.id   6ab53078e8608d448c4fba5b188bf10f
#
_cell.length_a   1.000
_cell.length_b   1.000
_cell.length_c   1.000
_cell.angle_alpha   90.00
_cell.angle_beta   90.00
_cell.angle_gamma   90.00
#
_symmetry.space_group_name_H-M   'P 1'
#
loop_
_entity.id
_entity.type
_entity.pdbx_description
1 polymer ?
#
loop_
_entity_poly.entity_id
_entity_poly.type
_entity_poly.pdbx_seq_one_letter_code
_entity_poly.pdbx_strand_id
1 'polypeptide(L)'
;MKRVEFNLPDETFASLDRDSNQLTADLRAAAAAKLYELGRVSQEVAAQIAGVSRSEFVAILSELRVSPMQESADEARAGSELLRKP
;
A
#
# COMPACT_ATOMS: atom_id res chain seq x y z
N MET A 1 19.13 -3.83 4.46
CA MET A 1 17.77 -3.90 3.88
C MET A 1 17.19 -5.30 4.02
N LYS A 2 15.91 -5.39 4.13
CA LYS A 2 15.22 -6.67 4.24
C LYS A 2 14.32 -6.86 3.03
N ARG A 3 14.09 -8.12 2.66
CA ARG A 3 13.27 -8.46 1.50
C ARG A 3 11.99 -9.15 1.94
N VAL A 4 10.91 -8.83 1.24
CA VAL A 4 9.61 -9.47 1.44
C VAL A 4 9.19 -10.10 0.12
N GLU A 5 8.77 -11.36 0.17
CA GLU A 5 8.34 -12.08 -1.03
C GLU A 5 6.98 -12.72 -0.80
N PHE A 6 6.20 -12.80 -1.89
CA PHE A 6 4.94 -13.52 -1.90
C PHE A 6 5.00 -14.61 -2.95
N ASN A 7 4.52 -15.79 -2.63
CA ASN A 7 4.35 -16.88 -3.58
C ASN A 7 2.86 -17.00 -3.86
N LEU A 8 2.45 -16.69 -5.08
CA LEU A 8 1.04 -16.68 -5.46
C LEU A 8 0.75 -17.75 -6.51
N PRO A 9 -0.47 -18.32 -6.50
CA PRO A 9 -0.86 -19.28 -7.52
C PRO A 9 -0.80 -18.67 -8.92
N ASP A 10 -0.51 -19.49 -9.93
CA ASP A 10 -0.44 -19.03 -11.32
C ASP A 10 -1.75 -18.39 -11.77
N GLU A 11 -2.87 -18.91 -11.30
CA GLU A 11 -4.18 -18.38 -11.68
C GLU A 11 -4.42 -16.95 -11.19
N THR A 12 -3.69 -16.50 -10.17
CA THR A 12 -3.76 -15.13 -9.69
C THR A 12 -3.31 -14.17 -10.79
N PHE A 13 -2.21 -14.51 -11.45
CA PHE A 13 -1.67 -13.67 -12.53
C PHE A 13 -2.60 -13.66 -13.73
N ALA A 14 -3.17 -14.80 -14.06
CA ALA A 14 -4.13 -14.89 -15.18
C ALA A 14 -5.40 -14.09 -14.88
N SER A 15 -5.90 -14.19 -13.65
CA SER A 15 -7.14 -13.49 -13.27
C SER A 15 -6.97 -11.98 -13.32
N LEU A 16 -5.78 -11.48 -12.96
CA LEU A 16 -5.53 -10.05 -12.94
C LEU A 16 -4.92 -9.54 -14.24
N ASP A 17 -4.57 -10.45 -15.15
CA ASP A 17 -3.91 -10.13 -16.42
C ASP A 17 -2.65 -9.29 -16.18
N ARG A 18 -1.83 -9.71 -15.21
CA ARG A 18 -0.61 -9.00 -14.82
C ARG A 18 0.55 -9.98 -14.73
N ASP A 19 1.73 -9.57 -15.16
CA ASP A 19 2.94 -10.35 -14.94
C ASP A 19 3.47 -10.10 -13.52
N SER A 20 4.53 -10.80 -13.12
CA SER A 20 5.04 -10.70 -11.76
C SER A 20 5.57 -9.31 -11.42
N ASN A 21 6.18 -8.61 -12.36
CA ASN A 21 6.68 -7.27 -12.12
C ASN A 21 5.53 -6.27 -11.94
N GLN A 22 4.52 -6.37 -12.80
CA GLN A 22 3.35 -5.51 -12.72
C GLN A 22 2.59 -5.76 -11.42
N LEU A 23 2.39 -7.03 -11.07
CA LEU A 23 1.65 -7.36 -9.85
C LEU A 23 2.41 -6.92 -8.61
N THR A 24 3.74 -7.06 -8.61
CA THR A 24 4.56 -6.58 -7.50
C THR A 24 4.36 -5.09 -7.28
N ALA A 25 4.38 -4.31 -8.36
CA ALA A 25 4.14 -2.86 -8.26
C ALA A 25 2.74 -2.56 -7.73
N ASP A 26 1.74 -3.28 -8.22
CA ASP A 26 0.36 -3.10 -7.79
C ASP A 26 0.19 -3.42 -6.30
N LEU A 27 0.78 -4.51 -5.85
CA LEU A 27 0.68 -4.92 -4.44
C LEU A 27 1.39 -3.92 -3.53
N ARG A 28 2.55 -3.42 -3.94
CA ARG A 28 3.29 -2.43 -3.17
C ARG A 28 2.48 -1.14 -3.04
N ALA A 29 1.91 -0.68 -4.15
CA ALA A 29 1.12 0.54 -4.15
C ALA A 29 -0.13 0.40 -3.28
N ALA A 30 -0.85 -0.70 -3.44
CA ALA A 30 -2.08 -0.94 -2.68
C ALA A 30 -1.79 -1.06 -1.18
N ALA A 31 -0.76 -1.81 -0.82
CA ALA A 31 -0.38 -1.98 0.58
C ALA A 31 0.05 -0.65 1.19
N ALA A 32 0.87 0.12 0.48
CA ALA A 32 1.33 1.42 0.96
C ALA A 32 0.16 2.36 1.19
N ALA A 33 -0.76 2.41 0.23
CA ALA A 33 -1.92 3.28 0.34
C ALA A 33 -2.80 2.91 1.54
N LYS A 34 -3.02 1.61 1.73
CA LYS A 34 -3.86 1.16 2.84
C LYS A 34 -3.20 1.40 4.19
N LEU A 35 -1.91 1.13 4.30
CA LEU A 35 -1.18 1.40 5.54
C LEU A 35 -1.19 2.88 5.87
N TYR A 36 -1.06 3.72 4.86
CA TYR A 36 -1.14 5.16 5.05
C TYR A 36 -2.55 5.58 5.49
N GLU A 37 -3.56 5.06 4.82
CA GLU A 37 -4.96 5.36 5.15
C GLU A 37 -5.28 4.99 6.61
N LEU A 38 -4.72 3.88 7.08
CA LEU A 38 -4.92 3.41 8.45
C LEU A 38 -4.05 4.14 9.46
N GLY A 39 -3.23 5.08 9.02
CA GLY A 39 -2.37 5.84 9.92
C GLY A 39 -1.19 5.04 10.46
N ARG A 40 -0.80 3.97 9.78
CA ARG A 40 0.29 3.11 10.24
C ARG A 40 1.65 3.60 9.78
N VAL A 41 1.71 4.35 8.71
CA VAL A 41 2.95 4.90 8.17
C VAL A 41 2.70 6.33 7.71
N SER A 42 3.79 7.12 7.64
CA SER A 42 3.74 8.46 7.08
C SER A 42 3.64 8.38 5.56
N GLN A 43 3.32 9.50 4.93
CA GLN A 43 3.27 9.58 3.49
C GLN A 43 4.63 9.26 2.86
N GLU A 44 5.72 9.73 3.50
CA GLU A 44 7.06 9.46 3.03
C GLU A 44 7.40 7.97 3.09
N VAL A 45 7.10 7.32 4.22
CA VAL A 45 7.35 5.89 4.36
C VAL A 45 6.48 5.10 3.39
N ALA A 46 5.23 5.51 3.21
CA ALA A 46 4.34 4.84 2.26
C ALA A 46 4.88 4.91 0.84
N ALA A 47 5.41 6.06 0.43
CA ALA A 47 6.02 6.21 -0.88
C ALA A 47 7.20 5.25 -1.05
N GLN A 48 8.01 5.06 0.01
CA GLN A 48 9.11 4.11 -0.01
C GLN A 48 8.60 2.68 -0.16
N ILE A 49 7.52 2.33 0.53
CA ILE A 49 6.92 1.00 0.40
C ILE A 49 6.45 0.78 -1.04
N ALA A 50 5.82 1.79 -1.63
CA ALA A 50 5.36 1.71 -3.01
C ALA A 50 6.51 1.73 -4.03
N GLY A 51 7.68 2.21 -3.62
CA GLY A 51 8.83 2.30 -4.51
C GLY A 51 8.74 3.46 -5.49
N VAL A 52 8.08 4.54 -5.10
CA VAL A 52 7.85 5.71 -5.96
C VAL A 52 8.22 6.98 -5.21
N SER A 53 8.23 8.09 -5.93
CA SER A 53 8.42 9.40 -5.31
C SER A 53 7.17 9.78 -4.51
N ARG A 54 7.32 10.77 -3.64
CA ARG A 54 6.19 11.23 -2.85
C ARG A 54 5.08 11.81 -3.72
N SER A 55 5.43 12.55 -4.76
CA SER A 55 4.42 13.11 -5.67
C SER A 55 3.71 12.02 -6.46
N GLU A 56 4.44 10.98 -6.87
CA GLU A 56 3.83 9.83 -7.53
C GLU A 56 2.90 9.09 -6.57
N PHE A 57 3.29 9.00 -5.31
CA PHE A 57 2.44 8.34 -4.32
C PHE A 57 1.12 9.09 -4.10
N VAL A 58 1.17 10.43 -4.10
CA VAL A 58 -0.05 11.24 -3.99
C VAL A 58 -0.97 10.95 -5.17
N ALA A 59 -0.42 10.78 -6.37
CA ALA A 59 -1.22 10.40 -7.54
C ALA A 59 -1.86 9.02 -7.35
N ILE A 60 -1.11 8.07 -6.79
CA ILE A 60 -1.64 6.74 -6.49
C ILE A 60 -2.79 6.82 -5.50
N LEU A 61 -2.65 7.62 -4.45
CA LEU A 61 -3.73 7.81 -3.48
C LEU A 61 -4.99 8.34 -4.15
N SER A 62 -4.82 9.29 -5.07
CA SER A 62 -5.95 9.83 -5.81
C SER A 62 -6.65 8.77 -6.64
N GLU A 63 -5.90 7.92 -7.33
CA GLU A 63 -6.46 6.82 -8.11
C GLU A 63 -7.22 5.84 -7.23
N LEU A 64 -6.72 5.59 -6.03
CA LEU A 64 -7.34 4.65 -5.09
C LEU A 64 -8.40 5.32 -4.21
N ARG A 65 -8.65 6.60 -4.45
CA ARG A 65 -9.64 7.38 -3.71
C ARG A 65 -9.34 7.44 -2.21
N VAL A 66 -8.06 7.55 -1.89
CA VAL A 66 -7.59 7.74 -0.53
C VAL A 66 -7.17 9.20 -0.38
N SER A 67 -7.66 9.87 0.65
CA SER A 67 -7.29 11.26 0.88
C SER A 67 -5.81 11.38 1.25
N PRO A 68 -5.05 12.28 0.58
CA PRO A 68 -3.67 12.54 0.98
C PRO A 68 -3.58 13.31 2.30
N MET A 69 -4.70 13.87 2.74
CA MET A 69 -4.80 14.61 4.01
C MET A 69 -5.47 13.71 5.02
N GLN A 70 -4.72 12.86 5.68
CA GLN A 70 -5.27 11.95 6.66
C GLN A 70 -5.52 12.65 8.00
N GLU A 71 -6.56 12.21 8.68
CA GLU A 71 -6.85 12.68 10.02
C GLU A 71 -5.90 12.00 11.01
N SER A 72 -6.26 11.97 12.28
CA SER A 72 -5.36 11.41 13.28
C SER A 72 -5.14 9.91 13.03
N ALA A 73 -3.92 9.46 13.32
CA ALA A 73 -3.58 8.04 13.22
C ALA A 73 -4.44 7.21 14.18
N ASP A 74 -4.85 7.79 15.28
CA ASP A 74 -5.68 7.10 16.27
C ASP A 74 -7.04 6.71 15.68
N GLU A 75 -7.66 7.62 14.96
CA GLU A 75 -8.93 7.33 14.29
C GLU A 75 -8.76 6.23 13.26
N ALA A 76 -7.72 6.32 12.47
CA ALA A 76 -7.48 5.36 11.42
C ALA A 76 -7.26 3.95 12.00
N ARG A 77 -6.58 3.86 13.14
CA ARG A 77 -6.29 2.57 13.75
C ARG A 77 -7.47 1.95 14.48
N ALA A 78 -8.43 2.76 14.88
CA ALA A 78 -9.52 2.29 15.72
C ALA A 78 -10.31 1.13 15.10
N GLY A 79 -10.39 1.07 13.78
CA GLY A 79 -11.17 0.04 13.09
C GLY A 79 -10.36 -1.11 12.53
N SER A 80 -9.07 -1.23 12.84
CA SER A 80 -8.24 -2.23 12.18
C SER A 80 -7.39 -3.03 13.16
N GLU A 81 -7.90 -4.17 13.58
CA GLU A 81 -7.14 -5.06 14.43
C GLU A 81 -6.10 -5.86 13.66
N LEU A 82 -6.38 -6.17 12.39
CA LEU A 82 -5.46 -6.95 11.56
C LEU A 82 -4.10 -6.29 11.40
N LEU A 83 -4.07 -4.96 11.36
CA LEU A 83 -2.84 -4.21 11.15
C LEU A 83 -2.34 -3.54 12.42
N ARG A 84 -2.93 -3.86 13.55
CA ARG A 84 -2.49 -3.33 14.82
C ARG A 84 -1.14 -3.93 15.19
N LYS A 85 -0.26 -3.11 15.72
CA LYS A 85 1.04 -3.61 16.17
C LYS A 85 0.86 -4.49 17.40
N PRO A 86 1.62 -5.57 17.48
CA PRO A 86 1.59 -6.42 18.67
C PRO A 86 2.11 -5.70 19.91
#